data_7d0df631f97f5626c9396ecd66a9e7ad
#
_entry.id   7d0df631f97f5626c9396ecd66a9e7ad
#
_cell.length_a   1.000
_cell.length_b   1.000
_cell.length_c   1.000
_cell.angle_alpha   90.00
_cell.angle_beta   90.00
_cell.angle_gamma   90.00
#
_symmetry.space_group_name_H-M   'P 1'
#
loop_
_entity.id
_entity.type
_entity.pdbx_description
1 polymer ?
#
loop_
_entity_poly.entity_id
_entity_poly.type
_entity_poly.pdbx_seq_one_letter_code
_entity_poly.pdbx_strand_id
1 'polypeptide(L)'
;MASKSKQKRIQAMNRKETATLAVVIAMISAILAIFQNKYGQFSDIRGFYGMHFADGQHQWPFSTHTLLGSTQEMHPVEYPALTGLVMWLLSFFIAPAQYAWVDYFRLTASVHVALFGFLALYLKRLSSRTLAIIFAVSPAVLYSLNRNWDIWAILPMIAAIYLFEKKKIKLSAFWLAVSIATKFFPLVAFLPIAVYYYRNKQLGDGVRYIGLTMLFWLALNIPFMLINFRGWSYFYEFSYRRSIGSASVFEIASVLGKPIPNADLIFYILNLLALGLVLLYLTKSSKVISIAEGTFFTMFAFILFNKQYSMQYVIWLASLAILAIGYLSKERQTKILILYGVWQVSELAFQYSFFQHVLTRTYAGTATPASPEVTSIEYGVAGLIRYSLAVVFTLALAHNLNAQRKQDASTKKAG
;
A
#
# COMPACT_ATOMS: atom_id res chain seq x y z
N MET A 1 -22.50 23.66 -11.62
CA MET A 1 -21.60 23.77 -12.79
C MET A 1 -20.22 23.12 -12.59
N ALA A 2 -19.64 23.01 -11.40
CA ALA A 2 -18.37 22.32 -11.14
C ALA A 2 -18.36 20.81 -11.48
N SER A 3 -19.53 20.16 -11.50
CA SER A 3 -19.70 18.74 -11.84
C SER A 3 -19.45 18.47 -13.35
N LYS A 4 -19.83 19.37 -14.24
CA LYS A 4 -19.68 19.19 -15.70
C LYS A 4 -18.24 19.31 -16.20
N SER A 5 -17.38 20.13 -15.55
CA SER A 5 -15.96 20.24 -15.93
C SER A 5 -15.15 19.01 -15.50
N LYS A 6 -15.52 18.37 -14.38
CA LYS A 6 -14.93 17.12 -13.91
C LYS A 6 -15.35 15.92 -14.77
N GLN A 7 -16.59 15.89 -15.26
CA GLN A 7 -17.07 14.80 -16.13
C GLN A 7 -16.40 14.78 -17.51
N LYS A 8 -16.02 15.93 -18.07
CA LYS A 8 -15.25 16.00 -19.33
C LYS A 8 -13.81 15.47 -19.23
N ARG A 9 -13.24 15.33 -18.02
CA ARG A 9 -11.88 14.79 -17.83
C ARG A 9 -11.79 13.26 -17.87
N ILE A 10 -12.91 12.53 -17.80
CA ILE A 10 -12.91 11.08 -17.99
C ILE A 10 -13.06 10.80 -19.48
N GLN A 11 -12.04 11.12 -20.26
CA GLN A 11 -11.99 10.80 -21.69
C GLN A 11 -12.07 9.29 -21.89
N ALA A 12 -12.89 8.89 -22.89
CA ALA A 12 -12.88 7.52 -23.39
C ALA A 12 -11.44 7.16 -23.79
N MET A 13 -10.91 6.08 -23.24
CA MET A 13 -9.55 5.64 -23.51
C MET A 13 -9.44 5.19 -24.96
N ASN A 14 -8.48 5.74 -25.71
CA ASN A 14 -8.06 5.17 -26.97
C ASN A 14 -7.44 3.78 -26.69
N ARG A 15 -7.99 2.72 -27.28
CA ARG A 15 -7.54 1.32 -27.06
C ARG A 15 -6.03 1.15 -27.32
N LYS A 16 -5.47 1.82 -28.34
CA LYS A 16 -4.04 1.77 -28.67
C LYS A 16 -3.16 2.36 -27.54
N GLU A 17 -3.53 3.52 -27.01
CA GLU A 17 -2.77 4.14 -25.90
C GLU A 17 -2.80 3.31 -24.63
N THR A 18 -3.93 2.66 -24.36
CA THR A 18 -4.09 1.76 -23.23
C THR A 18 -3.17 0.55 -23.35
N ALA A 19 -3.17 -0.09 -24.53
CA ALA A 19 -2.32 -1.22 -24.84
C ALA A 19 -0.83 -0.83 -24.74
N THR A 20 -0.43 0.30 -25.32
CA THR A 20 0.97 0.77 -25.25
C THR A 20 1.41 1.00 -23.80
N LEU A 21 0.60 1.68 -22.98
CA LEU A 21 0.93 1.91 -21.57
C LEU A 21 1.05 0.58 -20.80
N ALA A 22 0.14 -0.34 -21.01
CA ALA A 22 0.16 -1.65 -20.38
C ALA A 22 1.42 -2.44 -20.77
N VAL A 23 1.79 -2.42 -22.06
CA VAL A 23 3.01 -3.11 -22.54
C VAL A 23 4.27 -2.49 -21.93
N VAL A 24 4.40 -1.17 -21.91
CA VAL A 24 5.56 -0.48 -21.32
C VAL A 24 5.69 -0.81 -19.84
N ILE A 25 4.59 -0.77 -19.09
CA ILE A 25 4.58 -1.13 -17.67
C ILE A 25 4.96 -2.61 -17.49
N ALA A 26 4.39 -3.50 -18.29
CA ALA A 26 4.71 -4.93 -18.24
C ALA A 26 6.20 -5.19 -18.51
N MET A 27 6.79 -4.55 -19.51
CA MET A 27 8.22 -4.67 -19.83
C MET A 27 9.10 -4.17 -18.68
N ILE A 28 8.85 -2.98 -18.15
CA ILE A 28 9.62 -2.43 -17.03
C ILE A 28 9.51 -3.35 -15.80
N SER A 29 8.31 -3.78 -15.48
CA SER A 29 8.09 -4.66 -14.32
C SER A 29 8.71 -6.04 -14.51
N ALA A 30 8.70 -6.60 -15.74
CA ALA A 30 9.38 -7.85 -16.05
C ALA A 30 10.90 -7.73 -15.91
N ILE A 31 11.51 -6.66 -16.42
CA ILE A 31 12.95 -6.37 -16.25
C ILE A 31 13.31 -6.30 -14.77
N LEU A 32 12.49 -5.61 -13.96
CA LEU A 32 12.73 -5.50 -12.53
C LEU A 32 12.54 -6.82 -11.79
N ALA A 33 11.55 -7.64 -12.17
CA ALA A 33 11.37 -8.96 -11.61
C ALA A 33 12.57 -9.88 -11.92
N ILE A 34 13.11 -9.82 -13.15
CA ILE A 34 14.34 -10.52 -13.53
C ILE A 34 15.52 -10.04 -12.70
N PHE A 35 15.69 -8.73 -12.55
CA PHE A 35 16.74 -8.12 -11.74
C PHE A 35 16.64 -8.57 -10.28
N GLN A 36 15.48 -8.50 -9.68
CA GLN A 36 15.23 -8.96 -8.30
C GLN A 36 15.49 -10.47 -8.16
N ASN A 37 15.14 -11.26 -9.16
CA ASN A 37 15.41 -12.70 -9.14
C ASN A 37 16.91 -13.01 -9.23
N LYS A 38 17.65 -12.31 -10.10
CA LYS A 38 19.08 -12.54 -10.33
C LYS A 38 19.95 -12.11 -9.16
N TYR A 39 19.65 -10.99 -8.51
CA TYR A 39 20.48 -10.40 -7.47
C TYR A 39 20.00 -10.70 -6.04
N GLY A 40 19.15 -11.72 -5.87
CA GLY A 40 18.84 -12.31 -4.56
C GLY A 40 18.14 -11.38 -3.56
N GLN A 41 17.43 -10.37 -4.04
CA GLN A 41 16.75 -9.44 -3.13
C GLN A 41 15.65 -10.13 -2.35
N PHE A 42 15.54 -9.78 -1.07
CA PHE A 42 14.51 -10.32 -0.18
C PHE A 42 13.11 -10.06 -0.73
N SER A 43 12.28 -11.10 -0.69
CA SER A 43 10.86 -11.04 -0.99
C SER A 43 10.11 -12.01 -0.10
N ASP A 44 9.07 -11.53 0.58
CA ASP A 44 8.17 -12.35 1.39
C ASP A 44 7.56 -13.49 0.56
N ILE A 45 7.34 -13.24 -0.75
CA ILE A 45 6.79 -14.23 -1.69
C ILE A 45 7.60 -15.54 -1.69
N ARG A 46 8.93 -15.43 -1.66
CA ARG A 46 9.82 -16.60 -1.62
C ARG A 46 9.80 -17.28 -0.27
N GLY A 47 9.90 -16.50 0.80
CA GLY A 47 9.93 -17.01 2.16
C GLY A 47 8.64 -17.74 2.51
N PHE A 48 7.49 -17.17 2.21
CA PHE A 48 6.19 -17.81 2.49
C PHE A 48 5.95 -19.09 1.68
N TYR A 49 6.40 -19.15 0.42
CA TYR A 49 6.35 -20.42 -0.32
C TYR A 49 7.16 -21.52 0.38
N GLY A 50 8.40 -21.21 0.77
CA GLY A 50 9.26 -22.17 1.48
C GLY A 50 8.68 -22.64 2.80
N MET A 51 8.02 -21.72 3.55
CA MET A 51 7.43 -22.05 4.84
C MET A 51 6.10 -22.83 4.75
N HIS A 52 5.28 -22.57 3.73
CA HIS A 52 3.89 -23.08 3.72
C HIS A 52 3.56 -24.03 2.59
N PHE A 53 4.33 -24.06 1.49
CA PHE A 53 3.95 -24.80 0.27
C PHE A 53 5.07 -25.61 -0.35
N ALA A 54 6.29 -25.59 0.19
CA ALA A 54 7.49 -26.17 -0.46
C ALA A 54 7.48 -27.69 -0.59
N ASP A 55 6.72 -28.39 0.26
CA ASP A 55 6.61 -29.85 0.27
C ASP A 55 5.66 -30.40 -0.80
N GLY A 56 5.04 -29.53 -1.61
CA GLY A 56 4.06 -29.91 -2.63
C GLY A 56 2.71 -30.38 -2.10
N GLN A 57 2.50 -30.33 -0.78
CA GLN A 57 1.23 -30.75 -0.17
C GLN A 57 0.13 -29.69 -0.27
N HIS A 58 0.46 -28.48 -0.72
CA HIS A 58 -0.48 -27.34 -0.84
C HIS A 58 -1.38 -27.17 0.37
N GLN A 59 -0.80 -27.22 1.56
CA GLN A 59 -1.54 -27.17 2.82
C GLN A 59 -2.39 -25.89 2.91
N TRP A 60 -3.54 -26.03 3.59
CA TRP A 60 -4.41 -24.89 3.80
C TRP A 60 -3.70 -23.80 4.61
N PRO A 61 -3.60 -22.54 4.10
CA PRO A 61 -2.74 -21.52 4.69
C PRO A 61 -3.16 -21.05 6.08
N PHE A 62 -4.36 -21.39 6.51
CA PHE A 62 -4.91 -21.06 7.83
C PHE A 62 -4.95 -22.26 8.78
N SER A 63 -4.22 -23.32 8.49
CA SER A 63 -4.00 -24.44 9.41
C SER A 63 -2.62 -24.36 10.06
N THR A 64 -2.47 -24.95 11.23
CA THR A 64 -1.18 -25.27 11.80
C THR A 64 -0.68 -26.56 11.14
N HIS A 65 0.61 -26.68 10.91
CA HIS A 65 1.24 -27.89 10.43
C HIS A 65 2.65 -28.05 11.00
N THR A 66 3.18 -29.27 10.98
CA THR A 66 4.53 -29.54 11.39
C THR A 66 5.41 -29.67 10.16
N LEU A 67 6.57 -29.02 10.15
CA LEU A 67 7.54 -29.17 9.07
C LEU A 67 7.99 -30.63 8.97
N LEU A 68 8.12 -31.12 7.73
CA LEU A 68 8.57 -32.48 7.47
C LEU A 68 9.95 -32.73 8.12
N GLY A 69 10.03 -33.73 8.99
CA GLY A 69 11.27 -34.03 9.72
C GLY A 69 11.62 -33.09 10.89
N SER A 70 10.70 -32.23 11.30
CA SER A 70 10.85 -31.29 12.40
C SER A 70 9.74 -31.45 13.44
N THR A 71 10.02 -31.11 14.70
CA THR A 71 9.00 -31.00 15.77
C THR A 71 8.39 -29.60 15.83
N GLN A 72 8.84 -28.67 14.98
CA GLN A 72 8.39 -27.30 15.00
C GLN A 72 7.02 -27.16 14.31
N GLU A 73 6.03 -26.70 15.06
CA GLU A 73 4.74 -26.30 14.49
C GLU A 73 4.86 -25.02 13.67
N MET A 74 4.27 -25.03 12.47
CA MET A 74 4.12 -23.84 11.65
C MET A 74 2.79 -23.16 11.97
N HIS A 75 2.86 -21.85 12.18
CA HIS A 75 1.68 -21.04 12.38
C HIS A 75 0.94 -20.78 11.06
N PRO A 76 -0.37 -20.47 11.10
CA PRO A 76 -1.09 -19.96 9.93
C PRO A 76 -0.39 -18.75 9.32
N VAL A 77 -0.68 -18.45 8.05
CA VAL A 77 -0.12 -17.28 7.38
C VAL A 77 -0.51 -15.98 8.08
N GLU A 78 0.46 -15.06 8.21
CA GLU A 78 0.31 -13.74 8.86
C GLU A 78 -0.43 -12.73 7.95
N TYR A 79 -1.42 -13.18 7.19
CA TYR A 79 -2.14 -12.35 6.23
C TYR A 79 -3.65 -12.58 6.32
N PRO A 80 -4.48 -11.57 5.97
CA PRO A 80 -5.93 -11.75 5.89
C PRO A 80 -6.35 -12.82 4.88
N ALA A 81 -7.62 -13.22 4.99
CA ALA A 81 -8.20 -14.35 4.28
C ALA A 81 -7.92 -14.41 2.78
N LEU A 82 -8.13 -13.32 2.05
CA LEU A 82 -7.96 -13.34 0.59
C LEU A 82 -6.50 -13.37 0.17
N THR A 83 -5.57 -12.80 0.94
CA THR A 83 -4.14 -12.94 0.62
C THR A 83 -3.67 -14.38 0.80
N GLY A 84 -4.04 -15.02 1.92
CA GLY A 84 -3.72 -16.45 2.12
C GLY A 84 -4.34 -17.33 1.02
N LEU A 85 -5.58 -17.04 0.60
CA LEU A 85 -6.21 -17.74 -0.52
C LEU A 85 -5.42 -17.58 -1.83
N VAL A 86 -5.01 -16.37 -2.16
CA VAL A 86 -4.20 -16.11 -3.38
C VAL A 86 -2.87 -16.85 -3.32
N MET A 87 -2.18 -16.79 -2.18
CA MET A 87 -0.92 -17.53 -1.98
C MET A 87 -1.12 -19.03 -2.24
N TRP A 88 -2.16 -19.60 -1.66
CA TRP A 88 -2.49 -21.02 -1.78
C TRP A 88 -2.87 -21.40 -3.21
N LEU A 89 -3.75 -20.64 -3.87
CA LEU A 89 -4.15 -20.89 -5.25
C LEU A 89 -2.96 -20.85 -6.22
N LEU A 90 -2.04 -19.90 -6.05
CA LEU A 90 -0.86 -19.81 -6.91
C LEU A 90 0.10 -20.99 -6.70
N SER A 91 0.14 -21.59 -5.51
CA SER A 91 1.02 -22.73 -5.25
C SER A 91 0.67 -23.97 -6.08
N PHE A 92 -0.59 -24.17 -6.45
CA PHE A 92 -1.01 -25.31 -7.28
C PHE A 92 -0.44 -25.32 -8.71
N PHE A 93 0.04 -24.19 -9.18
CA PHE A 93 0.68 -24.08 -10.50
C PHE A 93 2.18 -24.36 -10.47
N ILE A 94 2.73 -24.73 -9.32
CA ILE A 94 4.16 -24.94 -9.14
C ILE A 94 4.42 -26.43 -8.87
N ALA A 95 5.19 -27.05 -9.75
CA ALA A 95 5.63 -28.43 -9.54
C ALA A 95 6.66 -28.50 -8.39
N PRO A 96 6.59 -29.52 -7.52
CA PRO A 96 7.59 -29.74 -6.50
C PRO A 96 8.98 -29.94 -7.12
N ALA A 97 9.94 -29.10 -6.77
CA ALA A 97 11.31 -29.13 -7.25
C ALA A 97 12.25 -28.40 -6.29
N GLN A 98 13.55 -28.64 -6.39
CA GLN A 98 14.56 -28.01 -5.53
C GLN A 98 14.49 -26.48 -5.50
N TYR A 99 14.08 -25.84 -6.59
CA TYR A 99 13.96 -24.37 -6.72
C TYR A 99 12.52 -23.91 -7.00
N ALA A 100 11.52 -24.67 -6.58
CA ALA A 100 10.10 -24.36 -6.79
C ALA A 100 9.72 -22.95 -6.29
N TRP A 101 10.37 -22.45 -5.23
CA TRP A 101 10.19 -21.09 -4.74
C TRP A 101 10.56 -19.99 -5.77
N VAL A 102 11.49 -20.29 -6.70
CA VAL A 102 11.82 -19.36 -7.80
C VAL A 102 10.68 -19.28 -8.80
N ASP A 103 10.09 -20.41 -9.15
CA ASP A 103 9.00 -20.48 -10.11
C ASP A 103 7.71 -19.90 -9.51
N TYR A 104 7.48 -20.12 -8.22
CA TYR A 104 6.40 -19.46 -7.49
C TYR A 104 6.59 -17.93 -7.48
N PHE A 105 7.81 -17.44 -7.24
CA PHE A 105 8.11 -16.02 -7.33
C PHE A 105 7.86 -15.46 -8.74
N ARG A 106 8.33 -16.16 -9.78
CA ARG A 106 8.14 -15.73 -11.18
C ARG A 106 6.67 -15.68 -11.57
N LEU A 107 5.90 -16.68 -11.20
CA LEU A 107 4.45 -16.72 -11.42
C LEU A 107 3.77 -15.54 -10.72
N THR A 108 4.02 -15.37 -9.42
CA THR A 108 3.44 -14.28 -8.63
C THR A 108 3.84 -12.91 -9.18
N ALA A 109 5.11 -12.70 -9.52
CA ALA A 109 5.60 -11.47 -10.13
C ALA A 109 4.91 -11.17 -11.47
N SER A 110 4.67 -12.18 -12.30
CA SER A 110 3.96 -12.01 -13.57
C SER A 110 2.51 -11.53 -13.35
N VAL A 111 1.83 -12.09 -12.35
CA VAL A 111 0.48 -11.62 -11.98
C VAL A 111 0.53 -10.20 -11.40
N HIS A 112 1.52 -9.88 -10.57
CA HIS A 112 1.71 -8.51 -10.03
C HIS A 112 1.91 -7.49 -11.13
N VAL A 113 2.66 -7.81 -12.18
CA VAL A 113 2.83 -6.95 -13.37
C VAL A 113 1.50 -6.64 -14.03
N ALA A 114 0.64 -7.65 -14.23
CA ALA A 114 -0.68 -7.46 -14.80
C ALA A 114 -1.56 -6.57 -13.90
N LEU A 115 -1.60 -6.83 -12.59
CA LEU A 115 -2.35 -6.02 -11.62
C LEU A 115 -1.83 -4.58 -11.57
N PHE A 116 -0.52 -4.37 -11.66
CA PHE A 116 0.09 -3.04 -11.71
C PHE A 116 -0.30 -2.27 -12.96
N GLY A 117 -0.37 -2.97 -14.11
CA GLY A 117 -0.91 -2.41 -15.34
C GLY A 117 -2.36 -1.92 -15.17
N PHE A 118 -3.22 -2.74 -14.57
CA PHE A 118 -4.60 -2.33 -14.26
C PHE A 118 -4.65 -1.15 -13.28
N LEU A 119 -3.80 -1.14 -12.25
CA LEU A 119 -3.70 -0.02 -11.32
C LEU A 119 -3.36 1.28 -12.05
N ALA A 120 -2.34 1.28 -12.91
CA ALA A 120 -1.97 2.46 -13.70
C ALA A 120 -3.10 2.94 -14.63
N LEU A 121 -3.91 2.02 -15.17
CA LEU A 121 -5.09 2.37 -15.96
C LEU A 121 -6.18 3.05 -15.12
N TYR A 122 -6.43 2.60 -13.90
CA TYR A 122 -7.35 3.30 -12.99
C TYR A 122 -6.80 4.68 -12.59
N LEU A 123 -5.51 4.79 -12.28
CA LEU A 123 -4.87 6.08 -11.99
C LEU A 123 -4.97 7.05 -13.18
N LYS A 124 -4.76 6.58 -14.42
CA LYS A 124 -4.98 7.39 -15.62
C LYS A 124 -6.41 7.92 -15.72
N ARG A 125 -7.40 7.09 -15.39
CA ARG A 125 -8.83 7.47 -15.44
C ARG A 125 -9.21 8.46 -14.35
N LEU A 126 -8.61 8.36 -13.18
CA LEU A 126 -8.89 9.19 -12.01
C LEU A 126 -8.09 10.50 -11.98
N SER A 127 -6.94 10.55 -12.67
CA SER A 127 -6.05 11.70 -12.69
C SER A 127 -5.72 12.16 -14.11
N SER A 128 -4.56 11.75 -14.65
CA SER A 128 -4.13 12.04 -16.02
C SER A 128 -3.13 10.98 -16.51
N ARG A 129 -2.92 10.91 -17.85
CA ARG A 129 -1.91 10.03 -18.46
C ARG A 129 -0.51 10.30 -17.88
N THR A 130 -0.11 11.57 -17.80
CA THR A 130 1.21 11.97 -17.29
C THR A 130 1.42 11.50 -15.86
N LEU A 131 0.44 11.72 -14.98
CA LEU A 131 0.53 11.29 -13.58
C LEU A 131 0.56 9.77 -13.44
N ALA A 132 -0.20 9.05 -14.25
CA ALA A 132 -0.16 7.58 -14.26
C ALA A 132 1.20 7.05 -14.74
N ILE A 133 1.83 7.68 -15.73
CA ILE A 133 3.19 7.33 -16.17
C ILE A 133 4.20 7.62 -15.07
N ILE A 134 4.15 8.79 -14.43
CA ILE A 134 5.03 9.15 -13.32
C ILE A 134 4.95 8.10 -12.20
N PHE A 135 3.74 7.68 -11.83
CA PHE A 135 3.56 6.58 -10.88
C PHE A 135 4.22 5.29 -11.37
N ALA A 136 3.93 4.91 -12.62
CA ALA A 136 4.38 3.64 -13.19
C ALA A 136 5.90 3.53 -13.33
N VAL A 137 6.62 4.66 -13.45
CA VAL A 137 8.09 4.71 -13.52
C VAL A 137 8.73 5.12 -12.19
N SER A 138 7.96 5.28 -11.12
CA SER A 138 8.49 5.66 -9.81
C SER A 138 9.40 4.58 -9.25
N PRO A 139 10.69 4.87 -8.98
CA PRO A 139 11.68 3.82 -8.71
C PRO A 139 11.40 3.04 -7.43
N ALA A 140 10.97 3.70 -6.36
CA ALA A 140 10.65 3.02 -5.12
C ALA A 140 9.39 2.15 -5.24
N VAL A 141 8.40 2.57 -6.03
CA VAL A 141 7.18 1.79 -6.33
C VAL A 141 7.54 0.51 -7.06
N LEU A 142 8.35 0.63 -8.12
CA LEU A 142 8.75 -0.51 -8.93
C LEU A 142 9.61 -1.49 -8.13
N TYR A 143 10.56 -0.99 -7.34
CA TYR A 143 11.42 -1.80 -6.49
C TYR A 143 10.63 -2.56 -5.40
N SER A 144 9.49 -2.00 -4.96
CA SER A 144 8.63 -2.61 -3.93
C SER A 144 7.59 -3.58 -4.48
N LEU A 145 7.34 -3.59 -5.80
CA LEU A 145 6.19 -4.29 -6.39
C LEU A 145 6.15 -5.79 -6.06
N ASN A 146 7.30 -6.45 -6.07
CA ASN A 146 7.41 -7.89 -5.83
C ASN A 146 7.95 -8.24 -4.44
N ARG A 147 7.76 -7.35 -3.46
CA ARG A 147 8.15 -7.61 -2.05
C ARG A 147 7.17 -8.53 -1.36
N ASN A 148 5.89 -8.26 -1.55
CA ASN A 148 4.78 -9.04 -1.04
C ASN A 148 3.52 -8.81 -1.88
N TRP A 149 2.36 -9.22 -1.40
CA TRP A 149 1.07 -9.18 -2.12
C TRP A 149 0.30 -7.87 -1.99
N ASP A 150 0.91 -6.75 -1.64
CA ASP A 150 0.19 -5.48 -1.41
C ASP A 150 -0.61 -5.00 -2.62
N ILE A 151 -0.13 -5.25 -3.84
CA ILE A 151 -0.83 -4.86 -5.07
C ILE A 151 -2.24 -5.47 -5.18
N TRP A 152 -2.47 -6.65 -4.61
CA TRP A 152 -3.76 -7.33 -4.58
C TRP A 152 -4.80 -6.59 -3.74
N ALA A 153 -4.37 -5.75 -2.80
CA ALA A 153 -5.27 -4.93 -1.99
C ALA A 153 -5.34 -3.49 -2.51
N ILE A 154 -4.23 -2.94 -3.04
CA ILE A 154 -4.19 -1.57 -3.57
C ILE A 154 -5.11 -1.42 -4.78
N LEU A 155 -5.06 -2.36 -5.72
CA LEU A 155 -5.88 -2.30 -6.92
C LEU A 155 -7.39 -2.25 -6.61
N PRO A 156 -7.97 -3.14 -5.78
CA PRO A 156 -9.38 -3.03 -5.41
C PRO A 156 -9.71 -1.77 -4.61
N MET A 157 -8.79 -1.22 -3.78
CA MET A 157 -9.01 0.07 -3.12
C MET A 157 -9.15 1.21 -4.14
N ILE A 158 -8.26 1.29 -5.12
CA ILE A 158 -8.33 2.32 -6.16
C ILE A 158 -9.55 2.11 -7.06
N ALA A 159 -9.93 0.86 -7.35
CA ALA A 159 -11.18 0.54 -8.04
C ALA A 159 -12.41 0.99 -7.24
N ALA A 160 -12.41 0.81 -5.92
CA ALA A 160 -13.47 1.29 -5.03
C ALA A 160 -13.61 2.82 -5.10
N ILE A 161 -12.50 3.56 -5.03
CA ILE A 161 -12.47 5.03 -5.17
C ILE A 161 -13.03 5.44 -6.54
N TYR A 162 -12.60 4.79 -7.62
CA TYR A 162 -13.11 5.05 -8.97
C TYR A 162 -14.63 4.85 -9.06
N LEU A 163 -15.12 3.74 -8.52
CA LEU A 163 -16.54 3.41 -8.55
C LEU A 163 -17.38 4.34 -7.66
N PHE A 164 -16.80 4.80 -6.54
CA PHE A 164 -17.43 5.82 -5.69
C PHE A 164 -17.63 7.12 -6.47
N GLU A 165 -16.61 7.60 -7.18
CA GLU A 165 -16.73 8.80 -8.02
C GLU A 165 -17.73 8.62 -9.17
N LYS A 166 -17.89 7.39 -9.67
CA LYS A 166 -18.90 7.02 -10.67
C LYS A 166 -20.30 6.81 -10.10
N LYS A 167 -20.49 7.03 -8.79
CA LYS A 167 -21.77 6.81 -8.09
C LYS A 167 -22.27 5.34 -8.12
N LYS A 168 -21.38 4.40 -8.40
CA LYS A 168 -21.65 2.97 -8.32
C LYS A 168 -21.40 2.46 -6.89
N ILE A 169 -22.21 2.97 -5.96
CA ILE A 169 -21.96 2.88 -4.51
C ILE A 169 -21.85 1.43 -4.01
N LYS A 170 -22.77 0.53 -4.41
CA LYS A 170 -22.74 -0.88 -3.99
C LYS A 170 -21.48 -1.59 -4.48
N LEU A 171 -21.09 -1.35 -5.73
CA LEU A 171 -19.89 -1.96 -6.31
C LEU A 171 -18.59 -1.38 -5.71
N SER A 172 -18.60 -0.08 -5.37
CA SER A 172 -17.52 0.56 -4.61
C SER A 172 -17.35 -0.08 -3.24
N ALA A 173 -18.45 -0.28 -2.49
CA ALA A 173 -18.42 -0.94 -1.19
C ALA A 173 -17.90 -2.38 -1.27
N PHE A 174 -18.29 -3.14 -2.31
CA PHE A 174 -17.78 -4.49 -2.55
C PHE A 174 -16.26 -4.49 -2.78
N TRP A 175 -15.74 -3.63 -3.68
CA TRP A 175 -14.31 -3.59 -3.96
C TRP A 175 -13.48 -3.08 -2.78
N LEU A 176 -14.04 -2.18 -1.95
CA LEU A 176 -13.38 -1.79 -0.70
C LEU A 176 -13.34 -2.97 0.29
N ALA A 177 -14.40 -3.76 0.38
CA ALA A 177 -14.45 -4.97 1.20
C ALA A 177 -13.41 -6.01 0.73
N VAL A 178 -13.27 -6.24 -0.58
CA VAL A 178 -12.22 -7.10 -1.16
C VAL A 178 -10.83 -6.59 -0.75
N SER A 179 -10.61 -5.28 -0.84
CA SER A 179 -9.35 -4.67 -0.44
C SER A 179 -9.04 -4.90 1.05
N ILE A 180 -10.02 -4.69 1.95
CA ILE A 180 -9.87 -4.91 3.40
C ILE A 180 -9.68 -6.41 3.72
N ALA A 181 -10.35 -7.31 3.02
CA ALA A 181 -10.20 -8.76 3.20
C ALA A 181 -8.85 -9.29 2.66
N THR A 182 -8.18 -8.53 1.80
CA THR A 182 -6.84 -8.84 1.28
C THR A 182 -5.74 -8.25 2.18
N LYS A 183 -5.90 -7.01 2.63
CA LYS A 183 -5.01 -6.34 3.58
C LYS A 183 -5.83 -5.37 4.43
N PHE A 184 -5.59 -5.33 5.74
CA PHE A 184 -6.47 -4.59 6.65
C PHE A 184 -6.36 -3.07 6.54
N PHE A 185 -5.26 -2.53 5.99
CA PHE A 185 -5.00 -1.09 5.85
C PHE A 185 -6.09 -0.27 5.16
N PRO A 186 -6.77 -0.74 4.10
CA PRO A 186 -7.84 0.02 3.46
C PRO A 186 -9.01 0.42 4.37
N LEU A 187 -9.11 -0.16 5.56
CA LEU A 187 -10.06 0.25 6.59
C LEU A 187 -9.95 1.74 6.92
N VAL A 188 -8.76 2.33 6.82
CA VAL A 188 -8.53 3.77 7.05
C VAL A 188 -9.35 4.66 6.11
N ALA A 189 -9.80 4.15 4.96
CA ALA A 189 -10.66 4.87 4.03
C ALA A 189 -12.06 5.18 4.63
N PHE A 190 -12.47 4.49 5.68
CA PHE A 190 -13.74 4.80 6.34
C PHE A 190 -13.77 6.20 6.93
N LEU A 191 -12.64 6.72 7.42
CA LEU A 191 -12.58 8.08 7.97
C LEU A 191 -12.93 9.14 6.91
N PRO A 192 -12.25 9.24 5.76
CA PRO A 192 -12.61 10.22 4.74
C PRO A 192 -13.99 9.98 4.13
N ILE A 193 -14.47 8.74 4.04
CA ILE A 193 -15.82 8.41 3.58
C ILE A 193 -16.86 8.94 4.57
N ALA A 194 -16.68 8.71 5.86
CA ALA A 194 -17.59 9.23 6.90
C ALA A 194 -17.63 10.75 6.88
N VAL A 195 -16.46 11.41 6.81
CA VAL A 195 -16.40 12.89 6.72
C VAL A 195 -17.03 13.42 5.44
N TYR A 196 -16.83 12.73 4.31
CA TYR A 196 -17.47 13.09 3.04
C TYR A 196 -18.99 13.13 3.17
N TYR A 197 -19.61 12.08 3.70
CA TYR A 197 -21.06 12.01 3.88
C TYR A 197 -21.55 12.98 4.97
N TYR A 198 -20.82 13.14 6.07
CA TYR A 198 -21.11 14.13 7.11
C TYR A 198 -21.20 15.55 6.52
N ARG A 199 -20.17 15.95 5.75
CA ARG A 199 -20.10 17.29 5.16
C ARG A 199 -21.13 17.54 4.05
N ASN A 200 -21.61 16.49 3.41
CA ASN A 200 -22.70 16.55 2.42
C ASN A 200 -24.10 16.43 3.08
N LYS A 201 -24.19 16.35 4.41
CA LYS A 201 -25.44 16.13 5.16
C LYS A 201 -26.19 14.83 4.76
N GLN A 202 -25.44 13.78 4.45
CA GLN A 202 -25.92 12.48 3.98
C GLN A 202 -25.45 11.35 4.91
N LEU A 203 -25.52 11.56 6.24
CA LEU A 203 -25.00 10.58 7.21
C LEU A 203 -25.61 9.18 7.04
N GLY A 204 -26.90 9.10 6.76
CA GLY A 204 -27.57 7.80 6.51
C GLY A 204 -26.95 7.03 5.36
N ASP A 205 -26.58 7.69 4.28
CA ASP A 205 -25.89 7.04 3.14
C ASP A 205 -24.46 6.64 3.51
N GLY A 206 -23.80 7.41 4.38
CA GLY A 206 -22.49 7.05 4.92
C GLY A 206 -22.56 5.78 5.77
N VAL A 207 -23.51 5.69 6.68
CA VAL A 207 -23.73 4.49 7.50
C VAL A 207 -24.07 3.28 6.62
N ARG A 208 -24.94 3.46 5.61
CA ARG A 208 -25.26 2.38 4.64
C ARG A 208 -24.05 1.93 3.86
N TYR A 209 -23.18 2.85 3.40
CA TYR A 209 -21.97 2.50 2.67
C TYR A 209 -21.01 1.67 3.52
N ILE A 210 -20.73 2.13 4.75
CA ILE A 210 -19.83 1.43 5.68
C ILE A 210 -20.44 0.07 6.06
N GLY A 211 -21.72 0.03 6.42
CA GLY A 211 -22.42 -1.20 6.76
C GLY A 211 -22.41 -2.21 5.62
N LEU A 212 -22.65 -1.75 4.38
CA LEU A 212 -22.57 -2.62 3.19
C LEU A 212 -21.17 -3.13 2.93
N THR A 213 -20.15 -2.30 3.13
CA THR A 213 -18.73 -2.72 3.02
C THR A 213 -18.40 -3.79 4.05
N MET A 214 -18.85 -3.60 5.31
CA MET A 214 -18.63 -4.59 6.37
C MET A 214 -19.40 -5.89 6.12
N LEU A 215 -20.61 -5.81 5.57
CA LEU A 215 -21.39 -6.99 5.18
C LEU A 215 -20.66 -7.80 4.09
N PHE A 216 -20.17 -7.15 3.05
CA PHE A 216 -19.38 -7.82 2.02
C PHE A 216 -18.07 -8.38 2.58
N TRP A 217 -17.38 -7.64 3.45
CA TRP A 217 -16.18 -8.12 4.12
C TRP A 217 -16.48 -9.38 4.94
N LEU A 218 -17.55 -9.38 5.71
CA LEU A 218 -17.97 -10.53 6.49
C LEU A 218 -18.30 -11.73 5.58
N ALA A 219 -19.06 -11.51 4.51
CA ALA A 219 -19.39 -12.57 3.56
C ALA A 219 -18.13 -13.19 2.91
N LEU A 220 -17.10 -12.40 2.61
CA LEU A 220 -15.83 -12.88 2.09
C LEU A 220 -15.01 -13.66 3.14
N ASN A 221 -15.19 -13.40 4.43
CA ASN A 221 -14.42 -14.04 5.51
C ASN A 221 -15.15 -15.27 6.12
N ILE A 222 -16.48 -15.33 6.06
CA ILE A 222 -17.28 -16.44 6.63
C ILE A 222 -16.77 -17.83 6.24
N PRO A 223 -16.45 -18.13 4.96
CA PRO A 223 -15.96 -19.46 4.60
C PRO A 223 -14.69 -19.86 5.37
N PHE A 224 -13.77 -18.94 5.56
CA PHE A 224 -12.51 -19.16 6.30
C PHE A 224 -12.75 -19.33 7.80
N MET A 225 -13.67 -18.54 8.36
CA MET A 225 -14.09 -18.65 9.76
C MET A 225 -14.72 -20.01 10.05
N LEU A 226 -15.56 -20.52 9.15
CA LEU A 226 -16.24 -21.80 9.30
C LEU A 226 -15.27 -22.98 9.15
N ILE A 227 -14.27 -22.88 8.27
CA ILE A 227 -13.25 -23.93 8.07
C ILE A 227 -12.33 -24.01 9.29
N ASN A 228 -11.76 -22.89 9.72
CA ASN A 228 -10.86 -22.83 10.88
C ASN A 228 -10.84 -21.41 11.47
N PHE A 229 -11.66 -21.14 12.46
CA PHE A 229 -11.74 -19.83 13.10
C PHE A 229 -10.42 -19.40 13.75
N ARG A 230 -9.71 -20.31 14.41
CA ARG A 230 -8.42 -20.02 15.06
C ARG A 230 -7.35 -19.67 14.02
N GLY A 231 -7.31 -20.38 12.90
CA GLY A 231 -6.39 -20.08 11.80
C GLY A 231 -6.71 -18.76 11.12
N TRP A 232 -8.00 -18.48 10.87
CA TRP A 232 -8.45 -17.21 10.31
C TRP A 232 -8.15 -16.03 11.24
N SER A 233 -8.35 -16.15 12.54
CA SER A 233 -8.12 -15.08 13.52
C SER A 233 -6.65 -14.80 13.79
N TYR A 234 -5.75 -15.73 13.44
CA TYR A 234 -4.31 -15.63 13.71
C TYR A 234 -3.70 -14.33 13.19
N PHE A 235 -4.05 -13.87 11.99
CA PHE A 235 -3.59 -12.59 11.46
C PHE A 235 -3.88 -11.40 12.40
N TYR A 236 -5.08 -11.35 12.98
CA TYR A 236 -5.50 -10.25 13.86
C TYR A 236 -4.77 -10.32 15.20
N GLU A 237 -4.64 -11.51 15.76
CA GLU A 237 -3.90 -11.76 16.99
C GLU A 237 -2.41 -11.45 16.83
N PHE A 238 -1.79 -11.92 15.75
CA PHE A 238 -0.40 -11.63 15.39
C PHE A 238 -0.18 -10.11 15.21
N SER A 239 -1.06 -9.44 14.49
CA SER A 239 -0.97 -7.99 14.25
C SER A 239 -1.11 -7.18 15.54
N TYR A 240 -1.97 -7.62 16.47
CA TYR A 240 -2.16 -6.98 17.77
C TYR A 240 -0.93 -7.16 18.66
N ARG A 241 -0.39 -8.38 18.75
CA ARG A 241 0.77 -8.74 19.58
C ARG A 241 2.10 -8.30 18.97
N ARG A 242 2.12 -7.87 17.71
CA ARG A 242 3.34 -7.51 17.02
C ARG A 242 4.06 -6.38 17.74
N SER A 243 5.33 -6.63 18.09
CA SER A 243 6.22 -5.62 18.65
C SER A 243 6.59 -4.56 17.61
N ILE A 244 7.21 -3.49 18.09
CA ILE A 244 7.84 -2.49 17.23
C ILE A 244 8.87 -3.20 16.35
N GLY A 245 8.73 -3.02 15.06
CA GLY A 245 9.52 -3.71 14.05
C GLY A 245 10.34 -2.78 13.18
N SER A 246 11.00 -3.42 12.24
CA SER A 246 11.96 -2.77 11.35
C SER A 246 11.34 -1.64 10.53
N ALA A 247 12.14 -0.65 10.22
CA ALA A 247 11.80 0.54 9.44
C ALA A 247 10.74 1.45 10.08
N SER A 248 10.31 1.21 11.33
CA SER A 248 9.50 2.16 12.09
C SER A 248 10.33 3.35 12.60
N VAL A 249 9.67 4.48 12.86
CA VAL A 249 10.34 5.65 13.47
C VAL A 249 10.97 5.30 14.82
N PHE A 250 10.38 4.37 15.56
CA PHE A 250 10.85 3.89 16.85
C PHE A 250 12.14 3.09 16.72
N GLU A 251 12.22 2.20 15.72
CA GLU A 251 13.44 1.43 15.46
C GLU A 251 14.54 2.34 14.93
N ILE A 252 14.24 3.27 14.01
CA ILE A 252 15.22 4.26 13.53
C ILE A 252 15.81 5.08 14.69
N ALA A 253 14.98 5.54 15.61
CA ALA A 253 15.45 6.25 16.80
C ALA A 253 16.37 5.36 17.67
N SER A 254 16.00 4.10 17.88
CA SER A 254 16.80 3.14 18.63
C SER A 254 18.16 2.87 18.00
N VAL A 255 18.19 2.68 16.68
CA VAL A 255 19.43 2.44 15.91
C VAL A 255 20.37 3.64 15.98
N LEU A 256 19.84 4.86 16.07
CA LEU A 256 20.60 6.10 16.25
C LEU A 256 20.99 6.38 17.73
N GLY A 257 20.81 5.39 18.62
CA GLY A 257 21.17 5.53 20.03
C GLY A 257 20.21 6.42 20.84
N LYS A 258 18.99 6.65 20.36
CA LYS A 258 17.95 7.43 21.01
C LYS A 258 16.65 6.62 21.13
N PRO A 259 16.66 5.46 21.84
CA PRO A 259 15.47 4.63 22.00
C PRO A 259 14.36 5.43 22.68
N ILE A 260 13.14 5.32 22.16
CA ILE A 260 11.96 5.98 22.70
C ILE A 260 11.39 5.09 23.82
N PRO A 261 11.39 5.54 25.09
CA PRO A 261 10.81 4.76 26.18
C PRO A 261 9.30 4.61 26.00
N ASN A 262 8.72 3.51 26.46
CA ASN A 262 7.29 3.21 26.34
C ASN A 262 6.76 3.35 24.90
N ALA A 263 7.54 2.93 23.91
CA ALA A 263 7.26 3.14 22.49
C ALA A 263 5.89 2.59 22.06
N ASP A 264 5.39 1.52 22.69
CA ASP A 264 4.04 1.00 22.43
C ASP A 264 2.93 1.99 22.83
N LEU A 265 3.05 2.66 23.98
CA LEU A 265 2.10 3.68 24.42
C LEU A 265 2.19 4.91 23.51
N ILE A 266 3.41 5.36 23.22
CA ILE A 266 3.67 6.52 22.38
C ILE A 266 3.15 6.28 20.95
N PHE A 267 3.28 5.06 20.43
CA PHE A 267 2.68 4.66 19.16
C PHE A 267 1.17 4.97 19.13
N TYR A 268 0.40 4.55 20.12
CA TYR A 268 -1.04 4.81 20.15
C TYR A 268 -1.36 6.30 20.23
N ILE A 269 -0.64 7.04 21.08
CA ILE A 269 -0.84 8.50 21.26
C ILE A 269 -0.56 9.22 19.93
N LEU A 270 0.58 8.96 19.29
CA LEU A 270 0.97 9.64 18.06
C LEU A 270 0.03 9.30 16.89
N ASN A 271 -0.43 8.05 16.79
CA ASN A 271 -1.42 7.69 15.77
C ASN A 271 -2.77 8.39 16.00
N LEU A 272 -3.26 8.46 17.23
CA LEU A 272 -4.50 9.17 17.55
C LEU A 272 -4.37 10.66 17.25
N LEU A 273 -3.26 11.29 17.61
CA LEU A 273 -2.99 12.69 17.30
C LEU A 273 -2.93 12.95 15.79
N ALA A 274 -2.20 12.09 15.05
CA ALA A 274 -2.09 12.23 13.60
C ALA A 274 -3.45 12.05 12.91
N LEU A 275 -4.23 11.06 13.29
CA LEU A 275 -5.60 10.86 12.78
C LEU A 275 -6.53 11.99 13.18
N GLY A 276 -6.39 12.55 14.38
CA GLY A 276 -7.12 13.74 14.84
C GLY A 276 -6.80 14.98 13.98
N LEU A 277 -5.53 15.21 13.65
CA LEU A 277 -5.11 16.28 12.74
C LEU A 277 -5.69 16.09 11.34
N VAL A 278 -5.68 14.87 10.83
CA VAL A 278 -6.33 14.58 9.53
C VAL A 278 -7.83 14.81 9.61
N LEU A 279 -8.51 14.40 10.66
CA LEU A 279 -9.93 14.65 10.85
C LEU A 279 -10.24 16.17 10.86
N LEU A 280 -9.42 16.97 11.54
CA LEU A 280 -9.54 18.44 11.52
C LEU A 280 -9.32 18.98 10.11
N TYR A 281 -8.30 18.50 9.39
CA TYR A 281 -8.05 18.89 8.01
C TYR A 281 -9.25 18.59 7.10
N LEU A 282 -9.81 17.38 7.20
CA LEU A 282 -10.95 16.95 6.39
C LEU A 282 -12.24 17.75 6.70
N THR A 283 -12.47 18.04 7.99
CA THR A 283 -13.69 18.72 8.44
C THR A 283 -13.65 20.23 8.28
N LYS A 284 -12.49 20.86 8.49
CA LYS A 284 -12.32 22.33 8.43
C LYS A 284 -11.98 22.88 7.03
N SER A 285 -11.75 22.03 6.04
CA SER A 285 -11.47 22.47 4.67
C SER A 285 -12.63 23.28 4.09
N SER A 286 -12.32 24.31 3.30
CA SER A 286 -13.32 25.20 2.66
C SER A 286 -14.27 24.48 1.69
N LYS A 287 -13.85 23.35 1.11
CA LYS A 287 -14.66 22.48 0.25
C LYS A 287 -14.59 21.04 0.75
N VAL A 288 -15.60 20.24 0.38
CA VAL A 288 -15.57 18.79 0.62
C VAL A 288 -14.38 18.17 -0.08
N ILE A 289 -13.57 17.44 0.67
CA ILE A 289 -12.35 16.78 0.18
C ILE A 289 -12.76 15.48 -0.56
N SER A 290 -12.03 15.13 -1.62
CA SER A 290 -12.27 13.88 -2.35
C SER A 290 -11.87 12.66 -1.51
N ILE A 291 -12.51 11.51 -1.76
CA ILE A 291 -12.16 10.27 -1.04
C ILE A 291 -10.69 9.89 -1.27
N ALA A 292 -10.16 10.04 -2.49
CA ALA A 292 -8.77 9.75 -2.79
C ALA A 292 -7.80 10.59 -1.97
N GLU A 293 -8.02 11.91 -1.91
CA GLU A 293 -7.20 12.83 -1.12
C GLU A 293 -7.30 12.53 0.38
N GLY A 294 -8.52 12.35 0.88
CA GLY A 294 -8.75 12.01 2.28
C GLY A 294 -8.10 10.68 2.66
N THR A 295 -8.19 9.67 1.80
CA THR A 295 -7.56 8.38 2.03
C THR A 295 -6.03 8.48 2.02
N PHE A 296 -5.44 9.34 1.17
CA PHE A 296 -3.99 9.60 1.21
C PHE A 296 -3.54 10.11 2.58
N PHE A 297 -4.17 11.18 3.09
CA PHE A 297 -3.76 11.75 4.37
C PHE A 297 -4.03 10.82 5.55
N THR A 298 -5.14 10.10 5.53
CA THR A 298 -5.45 9.11 6.59
C THR A 298 -4.48 7.94 6.57
N MET A 299 -4.15 7.43 5.38
CA MET A 299 -3.18 6.35 5.20
C MET A 299 -1.78 6.79 5.63
N PHE A 300 -1.37 8.00 5.23
CA PHE A 300 -0.07 8.54 5.63
C PHE A 300 0.04 8.70 7.14
N ALA A 301 -0.97 9.30 7.80
CA ALA A 301 -1.01 9.47 9.25
C ALA A 301 -0.93 8.12 9.98
N PHE A 302 -1.67 7.12 9.49
CA PHE A 302 -1.65 5.76 10.05
C PHE A 302 -0.30 5.08 9.89
N ILE A 303 0.37 5.25 8.73
CA ILE A 303 1.67 4.59 8.45
C ILE A 303 2.81 5.30 9.18
N LEU A 304 2.77 6.64 9.29
CA LEU A 304 3.88 7.47 9.78
C LEU A 304 4.39 7.03 11.15
N PHE A 305 3.50 6.71 12.08
CA PHE A 305 3.82 6.29 13.43
C PHE A 305 3.50 4.81 13.68
N ASN A 306 3.27 4.02 12.64
CA ASN A 306 2.97 2.60 12.80
C ASN A 306 4.17 1.84 13.38
N LYS A 307 3.89 0.75 14.11
CA LYS A 307 4.91 -0.18 14.62
C LYS A 307 5.78 -0.77 13.50
N GLN A 308 5.29 -0.72 12.27
CA GLN A 308 5.96 -1.17 11.04
C GLN A 308 5.74 -0.12 9.95
N TYR A 309 6.81 0.41 9.38
CA TYR A 309 6.72 1.18 8.14
C TYR A 309 7.46 0.43 7.03
N SER A 310 6.92 -0.71 6.67
CA SER A 310 7.50 -1.58 5.65
C SER A 310 7.67 -0.87 4.32
N MET A 311 8.71 -1.23 3.59
CA MET A 311 9.14 -0.56 2.35
C MET A 311 8.08 -0.57 1.26
N GLN A 312 7.30 -1.65 1.15
CA GLN A 312 6.22 -1.76 0.16
C GLN A 312 5.05 -0.78 0.39
N TYR A 313 4.97 -0.13 1.55
CA TYR A 313 3.92 0.86 1.81
C TYR A 313 4.04 2.11 0.92
N VAL A 314 5.19 2.33 0.30
CA VAL A 314 5.35 3.37 -0.71
C VAL A 314 4.36 3.20 -1.89
N ILE A 315 3.98 1.97 -2.27
CA ILE A 315 3.01 1.75 -3.36
C ILE A 315 1.63 2.30 -2.97
N TRP A 316 1.20 2.12 -1.72
CA TRP A 316 -0.05 2.65 -1.20
C TRP A 316 -0.06 4.18 -1.24
N LEU A 317 0.96 4.78 -0.65
CA LEU A 317 1.08 6.24 -0.55
C LEU A 317 1.26 6.88 -1.92
N ALA A 318 2.09 6.32 -2.79
CA ALA A 318 2.33 6.86 -4.12
C ALA A 318 1.08 6.83 -5.00
N SER A 319 0.31 5.74 -4.99
CA SER A 319 -0.92 5.62 -5.78
C SER A 319 -1.96 6.67 -5.36
N LEU A 320 -2.15 6.86 -4.06
CA LEU A 320 -3.08 7.87 -3.52
C LEU A 320 -2.56 9.29 -3.69
N ALA A 321 -1.24 9.52 -3.53
CA ALA A 321 -0.60 10.82 -3.75
C ALA A 321 -0.80 11.31 -5.19
N ILE A 322 -0.60 10.44 -6.18
CA ILE A 322 -0.83 10.75 -7.59
C ILE A 322 -2.27 11.17 -7.86
N LEU A 323 -3.24 10.54 -7.19
CA LEU A 323 -4.64 10.95 -7.28
C LEU A 323 -4.86 12.33 -6.65
N ALA A 324 -4.27 12.58 -5.48
CA ALA A 324 -4.36 13.87 -4.78
C ALA A 324 -3.71 15.00 -5.60
N ILE A 325 -2.52 14.76 -6.18
CA ILE A 325 -1.83 15.70 -7.09
C ILE A 325 -2.71 16.03 -8.30
N GLY A 326 -3.50 15.09 -8.77
CA GLY A 326 -4.43 15.29 -9.89
C GLY A 326 -5.47 16.41 -9.68
N TYR A 327 -5.71 16.85 -8.45
CA TYR A 327 -6.62 17.97 -8.13
C TYR A 327 -5.96 19.34 -8.19
N LEU A 328 -4.64 19.43 -8.32
CA LEU A 328 -3.89 20.68 -8.41
C LEU A 328 -3.91 21.25 -9.84
N SER A 329 -3.71 22.56 -9.96
CA SER A 329 -3.40 23.23 -11.23
C SER A 329 -2.05 22.72 -11.78
N LYS A 330 -1.82 22.86 -13.09
CA LYS A 330 -0.59 22.39 -13.73
C LYS A 330 0.70 22.95 -13.10
N GLU A 331 0.69 24.23 -12.78
CA GLU A 331 1.82 24.90 -12.13
C GLU A 331 2.13 24.28 -10.77
N ARG A 332 1.10 24.09 -9.93
CA ARG A 332 1.24 23.47 -8.62
C ARG A 332 1.64 22.00 -8.72
N GLN A 333 1.09 21.27 -9.72
CA GLN A 333 1.47 19.90 -10.00
C GLN A 333 2.98 19.78 -10.21
N THR A 334 3.58 20.65 -11.04
CA THR A 334 5.02 20.61 -11.35
C THR A 334 5.86 20.75 -10.08
N LYS A 335 5.55 21.71 -9.21
CA LYS A 335 6.27 21.94 -7.94
C LYS A 335 6.16 20.71 -7.01
N ILE A 336 4.98 20.14 -6.87
CA ILE A 336 4.74 18.99 -6.00
C ILE A 336 5.36 17.70 -6.59
N LEU A 337 5.40 17.55 -7.91
CA LEU A 337 6.03 16.40 -8.56
C LEU A 337 7.55 16.37 -8.37
N ILE A 338 8.21 17.51 -8.24
CA ILE A 338 9.64 17.55 -7.87
C ILE A 338 9.82 16.96 -6.47
N LEU A 339 9.04 17.41 -5.48
CA LEU A 339 9.09 16.85 -4.13
C LEU A 339 8.70 15.37 -4.08
N TYR A 340 7.72 14.95 -4.88
CA TYR A 340 7.37 13.55 -5.06
C TYR A 340 8.58 12.74 -5.57
N GLY A 341 9.29 13.25 -6.58
CA GLY A 341 10.50 12.60 -7.10
C GLY A 341 11.60 12.46 -6.05
N VAL A 342 11.86 13.53 -5.29
CA VAL A 342 12.85 13.51 -4.19
C VAL A 342 12.47 12.50 -3.11
N TRP A 343 11.17 12.45 -2.72
CA TRP A 343 10.68 11.45 -1.79
C TRP A 343 10.84 10.02 -2.36
N GLN A 344 10.54 9.77 -3.65
CA GLN A 344 10.73 8.45 -4.26
C GLN A 344 12.20 8.00 -4.26
N VAL A 345 13.14 8.92 -4.46
CA VAL A 345 14.57 8.61 -4.38
C VAL A 345 14.98 8.27 -2.95
N SER A 346 14.48 9.00 -1.95
CA SER A 346 14.77 8.69 -0.54
C SER A 346 14.19 7.35 -0.09
N GLU A 347 13.00 7.00 -0.55
CA GLU A 347 12.41 5.68 -0.31
C GLU A 347 13.26 4.56 -0.92
N LEU A 348 13.76 4.74 -2.13
CA LEU A 348 14.64 3.78 -2.78
C LEU A 348 15.97 3.63 -2.03
N ALA A 349 16.61 4.75 -1.65
CA ALA A 349 17.85 4.75 -0.88
C ALA A 349 17.68 4.05 0.47
N PHE A 350 16.56 4.32 1.16
CA PHE A 350 16.23 3.64 2.40
C PHE A 350 16.02 2.13 2.20
N GLN A 351 15.31 1.72 1.16
CA GLN A 351 15.10 0.30 0.84
C GLN A 351 16.45 -0.41 0.62
N TYR A 352 17.36 0.22 -0.10
CA TYR A 352 18.71 -0.31 -0.29
C TYR A 352 19.45 -0.45 1.06
N SER A 353 19.48 0.60 1.87
CA SER A 353 20.10 0.59 3.19
C SER A 353 19.52 -0.47 4.12
N PHE A 354 18.18 -0.65 4.10
CA PHE A 354 17.50 -1.68 4.87
C PHE A 354 18.00 -3.08 4.50
N PHE A 355 18.10 -3.39 3.20
CA PHE A 355 18.55 -4.70 2.77
C PHE A 355 20.00 -4.96 3.09
N GLN A 356 20.85 -3.96 2.95
CA GLN A 356 22.26 -4.09 3.30
C GLN A 356 22.46 -4.20 4.82
N HIS A 357 21.70 -3.47 5.62
CA HIS A 357 21.87 -3.44 7.07
C HIS A 357 21.15 -4.61 7.77
N VAL A 358 19.85 -4.80 7.50
CA VAL A 358 19.02 -5.75 8.26
C VAL A 358 19.23 -7.17 7.76
N LEU A 359 19.22 -7.38 6.44
CA LEU A 359 19.31 -8.73 5.88
C LEU A 359 20.71 -9.31 5.95
N THR A 360 21.75 -8.52 5.76
CA THR A 360 23.13 -8.99 5.89
C THR A 360 23.40 -9.49 7.31
N ARG A 361 22.87 -8.82 8.33
CA ARG A 361 22.99 -9.27 9.73
C ARG A 361 22.16 -10.52 10.04
N THR A 362 20.96 -10.62 9.52
CA THR A 362 20.08 -11.75 9.77
C THR A 362 20.59 -13.03 9.12
N TYR A 363 21.31 -12.93 8.01
CA TYR A 363 21.83 -14.05 7.23
C TYR A 363 23.36 -14.15 7.24
N ALA A 364 24.05 -13.50 8.18
CA ALA A 364 25.50 -13.50 8.31
C ALA A 364 26.17 -14.90 8.49
N GLY A 365 25.38 -15.96 8.58
CA GLY A 365 25.86 -17.34 8.57
C GLY A 365 25.69 -18.10 7.24
N THR A 366 25.03 -17.51 6.25
CA THR A 366 24.86 -18.10 4.93
C THR A 366 25.71 -17.34 3.93
N ALA A 367 26.58 -18.03 3.21
CA ALA A 367 27.52 -17.45 2.25
C ALA A 367 26.83 -16.57 1.19
N THR A 368 26.64 -15.31 1.50
CA THR A 368 26.30 -14.28 0.53
C THR A 368 27.56 -13.49 0.17
N PRO A 369 27.78 -13.15 -1.11
CA PRO A 369 28.95 -12.35 -1.49
C PRO A 369 28.95 -11.03 -0.73
N ALA A 370 30.12 -10.63 -0.29
CA ALA A 370 30.37 -9.39 0.42
C ALA A 370 29.83 -8.17 -0.35
N SER A 371 28.64 -7.74 0.01
CA SER A 371 28.16 -6.40 -0.33
C SER A 371 28.69 -5.44 0.75
N PRO A 372 28.99 -4.17 0.45
CA PRO A 372 29.42 -3.22 1.45
C PRO A 372 28.39 -3.17 2.58
N GLU A 373 28.80 -3.44 3.80
CA GLU A 373 27.94 -3.37 4.97
C GLU A 373 27.54 -1.91 5.21
N VAL A 374 26.23 -1.66 5.17
CA VAL A 374 25.67 -0.40 5.63
C VAL A 374 25.65 -0.41 7.16
N THR A 375 26.33 0.55 7.77
CA THR A 375 26.39 0.69 9.22
C THR A 375 25.02 1.04 9.81
N SER A 376 24.87 0.82 11.13
CA SER A 376 23.64 1.19 11.85
C SER A 376 23.35 2.71 11.72
N ILE A 377 24.40 3.55 11.73
CA ILE A 377 24.24 4.99 11.60
C ILE A 377 23.75 5.36 10.19
N GLU A 378 24.34 4.81 9.15
CA GLU A 378 23.93 5.06 7.76
C GLU A 378 22.49 4.62 7.51
N TYR A 379 22.10 3.45 8.02
CA TYR A 379 20.71 2.98 7.97
C TYR A 379 19.77 3.93 8.73
N GLY A 380 20.15 4.34 9.96
CA GLY A 380 19.37 5.28 10.75
C GLY A 380 19.21 6.64 10.09
N VAL A 381 20.30 7.19 9.50
CA VAL A 381 20.27 8.45 8.74
C VAL A 381 19.38 8.33 7.49
N ALA A 382 19.49 7.25 6.73
CA ALA A 382 18.62 7.00 5.58
C ALA A 382 17.14 6.93 6.01
N GLY A 383 16.85 6.33 7.16
CA GLY A 383 15.53 6.31 7.76
C GLY A 383 15.01 7.71 8.10
N LEU A 384 15.82 8.55 8.76
CA LEU A 384 15.45 9.94 9.08
C LEU A 384 15.16 10.75 7.82
N ILE A 385 16.01 10.63 6.78
CA ILE A 385 15.80 11.31 5.50
C ILE A 385 14.48 10.88 4.87
N ARG A 386 14.20 9.57 4.84
CA ARG A 386 12.94 9.02 4.34
C ARG A 386 11.73 9.64 5.05
N TYR A 387 11.71 9.61 6.39
CA TYR A 387 10.62 10.16 7.19
C TYR A 387 10.46 11.66 6.96
N SER A 388 11.55 12.42 7.00
CA SER A 388 11.54 13.87 6.82
C SER A 388 10.98 14.27 5.45
N LEU A 389 11.43 13.61 4.38
CA LEU A 389 10.97 13.91 3.03
C LEU A 389 9.52 13.47 2.79
N ALA A 390 9.06 12.36 3.37
CA ALA A 390 7.66 11.95 3.34
C ALA A 390 6.76 12.98 4.03
N VAL A 391 7.17 13.50 5.20
CA VAL A 391 6.44 14.56 5.92
C VAL A 391 6.43 15.86 5.13
N VAL A 392 7.59 16.33 4.65
CA VAL A 392 7.70 17.56 3.84
C VAL A 392 6.81 17.48 2.59
N PHE A 393 6.88 16.36 1.85
CA PHE A 393 6.02 16.14 0.70
C PHE A 393 4.54 16.20 1.06
N THR A 394 4.13 15.53 2.14
CA THR A 394 2.73 15.48 2.58
C THR A 394 2.21 16.84 3.01
N LEU A 395 2.99 17.61 3.77
CA LEU A 395 2.63 18.97 4.20
C LEU A 395 2.57 19.94 3.02
N ALA A 396 3.54 19.86 2.09
CA ALA A 396 3.55 20.66 0.87
C ALA A 396 2.32 20.34 -0.02
N LEU A 397 1.95 19.08 -0.14
CA LEU A 397 0.76 18.65 -0.87
C LEU A 397 -0.52 19.20 -0.22
N ALA A 398 -0.66 19.07 1.11
CA ALA A 398 -1.80 19.61 1.86
C ALA A 398 -1.92 21.12 1.71
N HIS A 399 -0.81 21.86 1.82
CA HIS A 399 -0.76 23.31 1.65
C HIS A 399 -1.23 23.71 0.24
N ASN A 400 -0.70 23.09 -0.80
CA ASN A 400 -1.05 23.41 -2.19
C ASN A 400 -2.51 23.05 -2.53
N LEU A 401 -3.05 21.95 -2.00
CA LEU A 401 -4.45 21.58 -2.16
C LEU A 401 -5.38 22.60 -1.47
N ASN A 402 -5.04 23.07 -0.27
CA ASN A 402 -5.79 24.11 0.43
C ASN A 402 -5.74 25.45 -0.31
N ALA A 403 -4.57 25.88 -0.77
CA ALA A 403 -4.40 27.10 -1.54
C ALA A 403 -5.21 27.06 -2.85
N GLN A 404 -5.21 25.90 -3.56
CA GLN A 404 -6.03 25.72 -4.76
C GLN A 404 -7.53 25.86 -4.45
N ARG A 405 -8.02 25.27 -3.35
CA ARG A 405 -9.42 25.37 -2.95
C ARG A 405 -9.84 26.79 -2.62
N LYS A 406 -8.98 27.55 -1.94
CA LYS A 406 -9.24 28.98 -1.62
C LYS A 406 -9.32 29.80 -2.92
N GLN A 407 -8.38 29.62 -3.83
CA GLN A 407 -8.36 30.28 -5.13
C GLN A 407 -9.63 29.99 -5.95
N ASP A 408 -10.02 28.72 -6.03
CA ASP A 408 -11.26 28.32 -6.73
C ASP A 408 -12.53 28.88 -6.04
N ALA A 409 -12.50 29.16 -4.74
CA ALA A 409 -13.64 29.75 -4.02
C ALA A 409 -13.75 31.25 -4.29
N SER A 410 -12.62 31.98 -4.36
CA SER A 410 -12.57 33.40 -4.67
C SER A 410 -13.02 33.70 -6.10
N THR A 411 -12.55 32.93 -7.07
CA THR A 411 -12.94 33.08 -8.48
C THR A 411 -14.45 32.89 -8.71
N LYS A 412 -15.10 32.01 -7.92
CA LYS A 412 -16.56 31.81 -7.98
C LYS A 412 -17.39 32.92 -7.36
N LYS A 413 -16.80 33.72 -6.49
CA LYS A 413 -17.49 34.89 -5.88
C LYS A 413 -17.37 36.15 -6.74
N ALA A 414 -16.36 36.19 -7.61
CA ALA A 414 -16.05 37.35 -8.45
C ALA A 414 -16.72 37.28 -9.86
N GLY A 415 -17.28 36.17 -10.25
CA GLY A 415 -18.08 35.96 -11.44
C GLY A 415 -19.49 35.45 -11.13
#